data_9923ab12a41806010b6f99ac24a3a8ed
#
_entry.id   9923ab12a41806010b6f99ac24a3a8ed
#
_cell.length_a   1.000
_cell.length_b   1.000
_cell.length_c   1.000
_cell.angle_alpha   90.00
_cell.angle_beta   90.00
_cell.angle_gamma   90.00
#
_symmetry.space_group_name_H-M   'P 1'
#
loop_
_entity.id
_entity.type
_entity.pdbx_description
1 polymer ?
#
loop_
_entity_poly.entity_id
_entity_poly.type
_entity_poly.pdbx_seq_one_letter_code
_entity_poly.pdbx_strand_id
1 'polypeptide(L)'
;MVVVGDEVSTEVARRIALSAQGFGEPHRRGDVRWAIRQAAVLQLDSVNVLCRSHYLPVYARVGNYPRASLDDLSWGAERELFEYFWGHKAALIPLGNYPLMRWRMRAAERQVWDEELSPDVTAPWSVVAGMRRLTAERPGYVDQVLRLVTERGPLTAGEASPDGVRRKRSDPDPDPTTGRMWNWQDAKIAIEYLFCTGQVTIAGRRHFERIYDLTERVLPADVLGAPEPTAAEARRELVRIAARGLGIGTLRELCGGTGQAHFPLPAATGREVIGELVDAGELVPVRVEGVKQQAYRWHEAEDRPVDACALLSPFDPLIWNRDRTQRLFDFFYRISIYTPAPQRVHGYYVLPFLLGDRLVARVDLKSDRPASTLVVPTLTAEPGVPDFVEKLAGELRQLAAWLDLGNIQVTASSGAGKALRRLIGRG
;
A
#
# COMPACT_ATOMS: atom_id res chain seq x y z
N MET A 1 -4.68 -26.04 -24.97
CA MET A 1 -3.27 -26.33 -25.33
C MET A 1 -2.43 -25.56 -24.32
N VAL A 2 -1.68 -26.23 -23.43
CA VAL A 2 -0.82 -25.53 -22.45
C VAL A 2 0.39 -25.04 -23.27
N VAL A 3 0.48 -23.72 -23.49
CA VAL A 3 1.69 -23.11 -24.04
C VAL A 3 2.80 -23.38 -23.02
N VAL A 4 3.79 -24.19 -23.41
CA VAL A 4 5.00 -24.41 -22.61
C VAL A 4 5.80 -23.11 -22.71
N GLY A 5 5.56 -22.20 -21.75
CA GLY A 5 6.35 -20.99 -21.62
C GLY A 5 7.76 -21.31 -21.11
N ASP A 6 8.70 -20.40 -21.35
CA ASP A 6 10.09 -20.51 -20.91
C ASP A 6 10.15 -20.73 -19.39
N GLU A 7 11.07 -21.58 -18.96
CA GLU A 7 11.36 -21.79 -17.54
C GLU A 7 12.29 -20.66 -17.04
N VAL A 8 11.92 -20.06 -15.94
CA VAL A 8 12.61 -18.92 -15.31
C VAL A 8 13.07 -19.33 -13.93
N SER A 9 14.36 -19.23 -13.63
CA SER A 9 14.84 -19.51 -12.26
C SER A 9 14.25 -18.51 -11.25
N THR A 10 14.21 -18.90 -9.98
CA THR A 10 13.76 -18.01 -8.88
C THR A 10 14.61 -16.74 -8.80
N GLU A 11 15.91 -16.83 -9.10
CA GLU A 11 16.81 -15.66 -9.11
C GLU A 11 16.46 -14.67 -10.21
N VAL A 12 16.23 -15.15 -11.42
CA VAL A 12 15.80 -14.32 -12.56
C VAL A 12 14.45 -13.69 -12.25
N ALA A 13 13.48 -14.45 -11.74
CA ALA A 13 12.16 -13.93 -11.35
C ALA A 13 12.27 -12.84 -10.27
N ARG A 14 13.19 -12.99 -9.32
CA ARG A 14 13.47 -12.01 -8.27
C ARG A 14 14.06 -10.72 -8.84
N ARG A 15 15.07 -10.81 -9.73
CA ARG A 15 15.66 -9.62 -10.37
C ARG A 15 14.66 -8.89 -11.26
N ILE A 16 13.84 -9.60 -12.03
CA ILE A 16 12.73 -9.02 -12.80
C ILE A 16 11.78 -8.24 -11.86
N ALA A 17 11.39 -8.84 -10.74
CA ALA A 17 10.50 -8.20 -9.77
C ALA A 17 11.13 -6.95 -9.12
N LEU A 18 12.40 -7.00 -8.80
CA LEU A 18 13.15 -5.86 -8.24
C LEU A 18 13.31 -4.74 -9.28
N SER A 19 13.67 -5.08 -10.52
CA SER A 19 13.81 -4.12 -11.62
C SER A 19 12.49 -3.40 -11.90
N ALA A 20 11.38 -4.13 -11.98
CA ALA A 20 10.03 -3.57 -12.16
C ALA A 20 9.63 -2.61 -11.02
N GLN A 21 10.14 -2.82 -9.81
CA GLN A 21 9.92 -1.95 -8.66
C GLN A 21 10.96 -0.81 -8.53
N GLY A 22 11.83 -0.64 -9.53
CA GLY A 22 12.79 0.45 -9.58
C GLY A 22 14.11 0.20 -8.83
N PHE A 23 14.40 -1.03 -8.40
CA PHE A 23 15.66 -1.37 -7.74
C PHE A 23 16.77 -1.83 -8.70
N GLY A 24 16.46 -2.00 -9.98
CA GLY A 24 17.43 -2.34 -11.03
C GLY A 24 18.02 -1.12 -11.77
N GLU A 25 17.61 0.09 -11.41
CA GLU A 25 18.09 1.33 -12.03
C GLU A 25 19.02 2.11 -11.08
N PRO A 26 19.94 2.92 -11.60
CA PRO A 26 20.70 3.85 -10.77
C PRO A 26 19.74 4.74 -9.98
N HIS A 27 20.04 4.97 -8.70
CA HIS A 27 19.22 5.79 -7.82
C HIS A 27 18.84 7.14 -8.45
N ARG A 28 17.56 7.34 -8.72
CA ARG A 28 17.00 8.64 -9.13
C ARG A 28 16.75 9.48 -7.89
N ARG A 29 17.82 9.99 -7.29
CA ARG A 29 17.77 10.73 -6.04
C ARG A 29 16.71 11.84 -6.10
N GLY A 30 15.74 11.77 -5.17
CA GLY A 30 14.71 12.80 -5.00
C GLY A 30 13.58 12.81 -6.02
N ASP A 31 13.57 11.97 -7.06
CA ASP A 31 12.47 11.90 -8.04
C ASP A 31 11.25 11.15 -7.47
N VAL A 32 10.46 11.87 -6.66
CA VAL A 32 9.25 11.33 -5.99
C VAL A 32 8.24 10.80 -7.01
N ARG A 33 8.03 11.50 -8.13
CA ARG A 33 7.08 11.09 -9.17
C ARG A 33 7.50 9.78 -9.83
N TRP A 34 8.79 9.61 -10.07
CA TRP A 34 9.31 8.34 -10.59
C TRP A 34 9.05 7.20 -9.60
N ALA A 35 9.36 7.39 -8.30
CA ALA A 35 9.11 6.36 -7.28
C ALA A 35 7.62 5.97 -7.18
N ILE A 36 6.71 6.95 -7.29
CA ILE A 36 5.26 6.71 -7.31
C ILE A 36 4.88 5.84 -8.52
N ARG A 37 5.42 6.13 -9.71
CA ARG A 37 5.16 5.33 -10.91
C ARG A 37 5.64 3.89 -10.76
N GLN A 38 6.83 3.68 -10.15
CA GLN A 38 7.37 2.33 -9.90
C GLN A 38 6.53 1.57 -8.87
N ALA A 39 6.09 2.23 -7.82
CA ALA A 39 5.26 1.62 -6.78
C ALA A 39 3.82 1.36 -7.24
N ALA A 40 3.33 2.10 -8.24
CA ALA A 40 1.96 2.15 -8.75
C ALA A 40 0.91 2.56 -7.70
N VAL A 41 1.07 2.16 -6.46
CA VAL A 41 0.14 2.38 -5.33
C VAL A 41 0.95 2.56 -4.05
N LEU A 42 0.64 3.56 -3.23
CA LEU A 42 1.26 3.77 -1.92
C LEU A 42 0.23 3.51 -0.81
N GLN A 43 0.41 2.43 -0.07
CA GLN A 43 -0.53 2.07 1.01
C GLN A 43 -0.49 3.09 2.14
N LEU A 44 -1.67 3.55 2.56
CA LEU A 44 -1.89 4.39 3.73
C LEU A 44 -2.24 3.53 4.95
N ASP A 45 -1.47 3.67 6.01
CA ASP A 45 -1.74 3.02 7.30
C ASP A 45 -1.56 4.00 8.46
N SER A 46 -2.29 3.77 9.54
CA SER A 46 -2.24 4.59 10.75
C SER A 46 -0.94 4.42 11.56
N VAL A 47 -0.17 3.38 11.28
CA VAL A 47 1.13 3.12 11.91
C VAL A 47 2.07 4.31 11.71
N ASN A 48 2.71 4.76 12.79
CA ASN A 48 3.63 5.89 12.81
C ASN A 48 4.83 5.63 13.74
N VAL A 49 5.42 4.44 13.61
CA VAL A 49 6.57 4.03 14.43
C VAL A 49 7.85 4.74 14.00
N LEU A 50 8.13 4.79 12.70
CA LEU A 50 9.18 5.63 12.10
C LEU A 50 8.57 6.92 11.54
N CYS A 51 7.76 6.78 10.54
CA CYS A 51 6.91 7.79 9.91
C CYS A 51 5.66 7.10 9.38
N ARG A 52 4.76 7.81 8.71
CA ARG A 52 3.59 7.20 8.08
C ARG A 52 4.02 6.28 6.93
N SER A 53 3.24 5.20 6.73
CA SER A 53 3.57 4.07 5.86
C SER A 53 3.94 4.44 4.42
N HIS A 54 3.26 5.42 3.84
CA HIS A 54 3.40 5.82 2.43
C HIS A 54 4.70 6.56 2.09
N TYR A 55 5.42 7.11 3.08
CA TYR A 55 6.69 7.80 2.83
C TYR A 55 7.84 6.83 2.57
N LEU A 56 7.88 5.69 3.28
CA LEU A 56 9.00 4.75 3.22
C LEU A 56 9.18 4.06 1.86
N PRO A 57 8.13 3.65 1.12
CA PRO A 57 8.31 3.09 -0.22
C PRO A 57 8.94 4.06 -1.22
N VAL A 58 8.66 5.36 -1.09
CA VAL A 58 9.32 6.41 -1.88
C VAL A 58 10.77 6.54 -1.45
N TYR A 59 11.04 6.66 -0.14
CA TYR A 59 12.39 6.73 0.41
C TYR A 59 13.26 5.55 -0.03
N ALA A 60 12.75 4.33 0.04
CA ALA A 60 13.49 3.13 -0.36
C ALA A 60 13.96 3.14 -1.83
N ARG A 61 13.31 3.93 -2.70
CA ARG A 61 13.63 4.02 -4.13
C ARG A 61 14.51 5.22 -4.49
N VAL A 62 14.31 6.36 -3.82
CA VAL A 62 14.97 7.62 -4.21
C VAL A 62 15.88 8.22 -3.14
N GLY A 63 15.95 7.59 -1.97
CA GLY A 63 16.70 8.13 -0.83
C GLY A 63 16.02 9.36 -0.22
N ASN A 64 16.83 10.27 0.29
CA ASN A 64 16.35 11.48 0.93
C ASN A 64 15.55 12.36 -0.04
N TYR A 65 14.31 12.68 0.36
CA TYR A 65 13.44 13.62 -0.32
C TYR A 65 12.62 14.41 0.71
N PRO A 66 12.16 15.64 0.41
CA PRO A 66 11.26 16.37 1.29
C PRO A 66 9.92 15.66 1.40
N ARG A 67 9.52 15.20 2.60
CA ARG A 67 8.22 14.52 2.80
C ARG A 67 7.04 15.39 2.39
N ALA A 68 7.15 16.71 2.58
CA ALA A 68 6.16 17.68 2.12
C ALA A 68 5.88 17.57 0.61
N SER A 69 6.88 17.22 -0.21
CA SER A 69 6.67 17.04 -1.66
C SER A 69 5.66 15.93 -1.96
N LEU A 70 5.65 14.84 -1.18
CA LEU A 70 4.65 13.79 -1.35
C LEU A 70 3.27 14.24 -0.81
N ASP A 71 3.25 15.02 0.29
CA ASP A 71 2.01 15.57 0.82
C ASP A 71 1.37 16.56 -0.17
N ASP A 72 2.17 17.42 -0.81
CA ASP A 72 1.71 18.36 -1.83
C ASP A 72 1.14 17.63 -3.05
N LEU A 73 1.83 16.57 -3.51
CA LEU A 73 1.33 15.72 -4.60
C LEU A 73 0.05 14.96 -4.23
N SER A 74 -0.17 14.68 -2.93
CA SER A 74 -1.33 13.90 -2.47
C SER A 74 -2.53 14.78 -2.14
N TRP A 75 -2.31 15.92 -1.48
CA TRP A 75 -3.37 16.74 -0.91
C TRP A 75 -3.18 18.25 -1.16
N GLY A 76 -2.15 18.66 -1.87
CA GLY A 76 -1.92 20.04 -2.27
C GLY A 76 -2.88 20.52 -3.37
N ALA A 77 -2.76 21.81 -3.74
CA ALA A 77 -3.60 22.43 -4.77
C ALA A 77 -3.39 21.80 -6.17
N GLU A 78 -2.13 21.45 -6.48
CA GLU A 78 -1.74 20.80 -7.74
C GLU A 78 -1.45 19.30 -7.51
N ARG A 79 -2.40 18.61 -6.87
CA ARG A 79 -2.26 17.19 -6.58
C ARG A 79 -2.12 16.35 -7.84
N GLU A 80 -1.31 15.30 -7.75
CA GLU A 80 -1.16 14.28 -8.79
C GLU A 80 -1.63 12.90 -8.31
N LEU A 81 -2.04 12.80 -7.04
CA LEU A 81 -2.55 11.61 -6.41
C LEU A 81 -3.94 11.86 -5.82
N PHE A 82 -4.70 10.79 -5.70
CA PHE A 82 -5.92 10.77 -4.91
C PHE A 82 -5.93 9.58 -3.97
N GLU A 83 -6.63 9.71 -2.87
CA GLU A 83 -6.81 8.61 -1.92
C GLU A 83 -8.03 7.79 -2.30
N TYR A 84 -7.87 6.45 -2.36
CA TYR A 84 -8.98 5.53 -2.51
C TYR A 84 -8.66 4.19 -1.83
N PHE A 85 -9.69 3.39 -1.49
CA PHE A 85 -9.46 2.13 -0.76
C PHE A 85 -9.63 0.89 -1.65
N TRP A 86 -9.93 1.03 -2.91
CA TRP A 86 -10.05 -0.06 -3.89
C TRP A 86 -8.73 -0.38 -4.61
N GLY A 87 -7.66 0.29 -4.26
CA GLY A 87 -6.31 -0.17 -4.51
C GLY A 87 -5.93 -1.24 -3.46
N HIS A 88 -4.65 -1.43 -3.24
CA HIS A 88 -4.18 -2.27 -2.14
C HIS A 88 -4.50 -1.58 -0.80
N LYS A 89 -5.62 -1.94 -0.15
CA LYS A 89 -6.13 -1.27 1.07
C LYS A 89 -6.48 0.21 0.80
N ALA A 90 -6.45 1.06 1.85
CA ALA A 90 -6.46 2.50 1.67
C ALA A 90 -5.12 2.93 1.06
N ALA A 91 -5.14 3.63 -0.06
CA ALA A 91 -3.93 3.95 -0.79
C ALA A 91 -4.00 5.29 -1.52
N LEU A 92 -2.82 5.86 -1.77
CA LEU A 92 -2.64 6.93 -2.74
C LEU A 92 -2.42 6.31 -4.12
N ILE A 93 -3.16 6.79 -5.09
CA ILE A 93 -3.19 6.31 -6.47
C ILE A 93 -2.99 7.51 -7.40
N PRO A 94 -2.22 7.39 -8.49
CA PRO A 94 -2.09 8.47 -9.49
C PRO A 94 -3.44 8.94 -10.02
N LEU A 95 -3.63 10.26 -10.13
CA LEU A 95 -4.89 10.87 -10.61
C LEU A 95 -5.32 10.38 -11.99
N GLY A 96 -4.36 10.10 -12.89
CA GLY A 96 -4.66 9.51 -14.21
C GLY A 96 -5.40 8.17 -14.14
N ASN A 97 -5.37 7.49 -12.99
CA ASN A 97 -6.08 6.23 -12.77
C ASN A 97 -7.49 6.44 -12.19
N TYR A 98 -7.92 7.69 -11.92
CA TYR A 98 -9.24 7.97 -11.37
C TYR A 98 -10.39 7.45 -12.29
N PRO A 99 -10.35 7.66 -13.62
CA PRO A 99 -11.38 7.12 -14.52
C PRO A 99 -11.49 5.60 -14.44
N LEU A 100 -10.36 4.89 -14.18
CA LEU A 100 -10.35 3.44 -14.05
C LEU A 100 -11.03 2.93 -12.77
N MET A 101 -11.33 3.81 -11.80
CA MET A 101 -12.03 3.44 -10.57
C MET A 101 -13.56 3.69 -10.65
N ARG A 102 -14.04 4.44 -11.64
CA ARG A 102 -15.44 4.86 -11.74
C ARG A 102 -16.42 3.70 -11.82
N TRP A 103 -16.08 2.61 -12.52
CA TRP A 103 -16.96 1.44 -12.56
C TRP A 103 -17.25 0.86 -11.17
N ARG A 104 -16.26 0.90 -10.25
CA ARG A 104 -16.44 0.49 -8.85
C ARG A 104 -17.30 1.48 -8.08
N MET A 105 -17.15 2.77 -8.34
CA MET A 105 -17.98 3.81 -7.76
C MET A 105 -19.43 3.63 -8.20
N ARG A 106 -19.68 3.33 -9.50
CA ARG A 106 -21.01 3.02 -10.03
C ARG A 106 -21.60 1.74 -9.43
N ALA A 107 -20.80 0.69 -9.25
CA ALA A 107 -21.24 -0.53 -8.58
C ALA A 107 -21.63 -0.25 -7.12
N ALA A 108 -20.85 0.56 -6.42
CA ALA A 108 -21.15 1.01 -5.07
C ALA A 108 -22.46 1.79 -4.99
N GLU A 109 -22.69 2.72 -5.92
CA GLU A 109 -23.91 3.53 -6.01
C GLU A 109 -25.15 2.67 -6.24
N ARG A 110 -25.07 1.66 -7.12
CA ARG A 110 -26.14 0.68 -7.38
C ARG A 110 -26.30 -0.36 -6.27
N GLN A 111 -25.41 -0.36 -5.28
CA GLN A 111 -25.33 -1.34 -4.19
C GLN A 111 -25.19 -2.80 -4.65
N VAL A 112 -24.59 -3.02 -5.82
CA VAL A 112 -24.31 -4.37 -6.40
C VAL A 112 -22.94 -4.89 -5.98
N TRP A 113 -22.64 -4.78 -4.72
CA TRP A 113 -21.33 -5.12 -4.14
C TRP A 113 -20.94 -6.60 -4.27
N ASP A 114 -21.95 -7.48 -4.23
CA ASP A 114 -21.74 -8.92 -4.16
C ASP A 114 -21.62 -9.55 -5.56
N GLU A 115 -22.16 -8.89 -6.61
CA GLU A 115 -22.18 -9.40 -7.98
C GLU A 115 -20.93 -9.01 -8.77
N GLU A 116 -20.50 -7.75 -8.67
CA GLU A 116 -19.35 -7.22 -9.41
C GLU A 116 -18.05 -7.24 -8.60
N LEU A 117 -18.16 -7.33 -7.28
CA LEU A 117 -17.05 -7.31 -6.35
C LEU A 117 -17.14 -8.58 -5.49
N SER A 118 -16.30 -9.59 -5.78
CA SER A 118 -16.20 -10.80 -4.99
C SER A 118 -16.12 -10.51 -3.49
N PRO A 119 -16.64 -11.37 -2.60
CA PRO A 119 -16.47 -11.28 -1.15
C PRO A 119 -15.01 -11.07 -0.73
N ASP A 120 -14.05 -11.55 -1.51
CA ASP A 120 -12.61 -11.36 -1.30
C ASP A 120 -12.11 -9.97 -1.72
N VAL A 121 -12.91 -9.21 -2.47
CA VAL A 121 -12.62 -7.83 -2.93
C VAL A 121 -13.55 -6.88 -2.17
N THR A 122 -13.52 -6.93 -0.88
CA THR A 122 -14.47 -6.26 -0.02
C THR A 122 -14.30 -4.73 0.01
N ALA A 123 -15.40 -4.02 -0.29
CA ALA A 123 -15.71 -2.82 0.48
C ALA A 123 -15.53 -3.16 1.97
N PRO A 124 -15.11 -2.22 2.81
CA PRO A 124 -15.09 -2.51 4.24
C PRO A 124 -16.46 -3.07 4.62
N TRP A 125 -16.53 -4.34 5.01
CA TRP A 125 -17.78 -5.02 5.39
C TRP A 125 -18.65 -4.16 6.32
N SER A 126 -17.97 -3.34 7.15
CA SER A 126 -18.58 -2.33 8.01
C SER A 126 -19.36 -1.27 7.24
N VAL A 127 -18.93 -0.86 6.04
CA VAL A 127 -19.65 0.12 5.22
C VAL A 127 -20.89 -0.51 4.61
N VAL A 128 -20.78 -1.68 3.98
CA VAL A 128 -21.92 -2.35 3.32
C VAL A 128 -22.99 -2.74 4.32
N ALA A 129 -22.62 -3.46 5.38
CA ALA A 129 -23.55 -3.86 6.44
C ALA A 129 -24.13 -2.64 7.17
N GLY A 130 -23.30 -1.65 7.44
CA GLY A 130 -23.73 -0.39 8.04
C GLY A 130 -24.69 0.39 7.17
N MET A 131 -24.48 0.43 5.85
CA MET A 131 -25.37 1.10 4.91
C MET A 131 -26.72 0.42 4.80
N ARG A 132 -26.74 -0.92 4.70
CA ARG A 132 -28.03 -1.67 4.73
C ARG A 132 -28.86 -1.33 5.95
N ARG A 133 -28.23 -1.33 7.14
CA ARG A 133 -28.86 -0.92 8.39
C ARG A 133 -29.30 0.54 8.37
N LEU A 134 -28.40 1.45 7.99
CA LEU A 134 -28.65 2.89 8.00
C LEU A 134 -29.79 3.29 7.06
N THR A 135 -29.87 2.67 5.87
CA THR A 135 -30.95 2.90 4.92
C THR A 135 -32.32 2.44 5.47
N ALA A 136 -32.34 1.31 6.21
CA ALA A 136 -33.57 0.79 6.80
C ALA A 136 -34.02 1.59 8.03
N GLU A 137 -33.08 1.96 8.93
CA GLU A 137 -33.41 2.60 10.21
C GLU A 137 -33.50 4.13 10.13
N ARG A 138 -32.75 4.74 9.21
CA ARG A 138 -32.62 6.21 9.07
C ARG A 138 -32.63 6.66 7.61
N PRO A 139 -33.77 6.49 6.90
CA PRO A 139 -33.87 6.91 5.51
C PRO A 139 -33.54 8.40 5.36
N GLY A 140 -32.78 8.76 4.32
CA GLY A 140 -32.33 10.13 4.06
C GLY A 140 -31.15 10.64 4.90
N TYR A 141 -30.58 9.82 5.79
CA TYR A 141 -29.43 10.24 6.62
C TYR A 141 -28.17 10.52 5.77
N VAL A 142 -27.92 9.70 4.75
CA VAL A 142 -26.81 9.89 3.81
C VAL A 142 -26.92 11.24 3.09
N ASP A 143 -28.14 11.59 2.65
CA ASP A 143 -28.40 12.87 1.98
C ASP A 143 -28.19 14.06 2.93
N GLN A 144 -28.48 13.87 4.23
CA GLN A 144 -28.19 14.90 5.24
C GLN A 144 -26.66 15.10 5.40
N VAL A 145 -25.89 14.01 5.43
CA VAL A 145 -24.43 14.08 5.49
C VAL A 145 -23.88 14.75 4.23
N LEU A 146 -24.38 14.38 3.04
CA LEU A 146 -23.96 15.02 1.78
C LEU A 146 -24.28 16.52 1.77
N ARG A 147 -25.46 16.93 2.23
CA ARG A 147 -25.81 18.36 2.35
C ARG A 147 -24.85 19.09 3.28
N LEU A 148 -24.49 18.51 4.43
CA LEU A 148 -23.52 19.14 5.33
C LEU A 148 -22.16 19.35 4.67
N VAL A 149 -21.67 18.37 3.90
CA VAL A 149 -20.42 18.52 3.14
C VAL A 149 -20.58 19.60 2.08
N THR A 150 -21.73 19.63 1.38
CA THR A 150 -22.02 20.64 0.34
C THR A 150 -22.01 22.07 0.91
N GLU A 151 -22.64 22.26 2.06
CA GLU A 151 -22.84 23.58 2.67
C GLU A 151 -21.62 24.07 3.47
N ARG A 152 -20.89 23.16 4.10
CA ARG A 152 -19.88 23.51 5.12
C ARG A 152 -18.50 22.94 4.86
N GLY A 153 -18.38 21.95 3.94
CA GLY A 153 -17.12 21.22 3.74
C GLY A 153 -15.92 22.14 3.48
N PRO A 154 -14.68 21.65 3.62
CA PRO A 154 -14.30 20.26 3.93
C PRO A 154 -14.47 19.86 5.41
N LEU A 155 -14.92 18.62 5.67
CA LEU A 155 -15.27 18.12 7.01
C LEU A 155 -14.59 16.77 7.32
N THR A 156 -14.28 16.55 8.60
CA THR A 156 -14.01 15.19 9.10
C THR A 156 -15.31 14.40 9.25
N ALA A 157 -15.22 13.08 9.37
CA ALA A 157 -16.41 12.25 9.59
C ALA A 157 -17.19 12.63 10.87
N GLY A 158 -16.48 13.07 11.91
CA GLY A 158 -17.12 13.54 13.15
C GLY A 158 -17.83 14.88 12.99
N GLU A 159 -17.31 15.78 12.13
CA GLU A 159 -17.92 17.08 11.83
C GLU A 159 -19.11 16.94 10.87
N ALA A 160 -19.15 15.89 10.06
CA ALA A 160 -20.23 15.57 9.13
C ALA A 160 -21.44 14.87 9.80
N SER A 161 -21.54 14.87 11.14
CA SER A 161 -22.66 14.29 11.88
C SER A 161 -23.85 15.25 11.93
N PRO A 162 -25.00 14.96 11.30
CA PRO A 162 -26.21 15.78 11.40
C PRO A 162 -26.73 15.92 12.83
N ASP A 163 -26.52 14.92 13.65
CA ASP A 163 -26.98 14.87 15.04
C ASP A 163 -26.02 15.57 16.02
N GLY A 164 -24.86 16.03 15.54
CA GLY A 164 -23.80 16.55 16.40
C GLY A 164 -23.17 15.49 17.33
N VAL A 165 -23.54 14.22 17.20
CA VAL A 165 -23.05 13.15 18.05
C VAL A 165 -21.60 12.83 17.69
N ARG A 166 -20.69 13.12 18.60
CA ARG A 166 -19.27 12.74 18.51
C ARG A 166 -18.98 11.68 19.55
N ARG A 167 -18.83 10.42 19.12
CA ARG A 167 -18.31 9.37 20.01
C ARG A 167 -16.79 9.41 20.04
N LYS A 168 -16.20 9.21 21.21
CA LYS A 168 -14.77 8.99 21.36
C LYS A 168 -14.43 7.54 20.98
N ARG A 169 -13.23 7.29 20.50
CA ARG A 169 -12.72 5.93 20.21
C ARG A 169 -12.77 5.01 21.44
N SER A 170 -12.78 5.57 22.63
CA SER A 170 -12.87 4.88 23.92
C SER A 170 -14.29 4.52 24.34
N ASP A 171 -15.32 5.00 23.63
CA ASP A 171 -16.69 4.72 24.00
C ASP A 171 -17.01 3.24 23.75
N PRO A 172 -17.72 2.56 24.67
CA PRO A 172 -18.03 1.16 24.52
C PRO A 172 -18.86 0.90 23.25
N ASP A 173 -18.62 -0.25 22.62
CA ASP A 173 -19.45 -0.71 21.50
C ASP A 173 -20.89 -0.91 22.01
N PRO A 174 -21.90 -0.26 21.40
CA PRO A 174 -23.29 -0.48 21.77
C PRO A 174 -23.78 -1.91 21.49
N ASP A 175 -23.09 -2.65 20.62
CA ASP A 175 -23.37 -4.05 20.33
C ASP A 175 -22.07 -4.88 20.26
N PRO A 176 -21.53 -5.29 21.42
CA PRO A 176 -20.31 -6.09 21.48
C PRO A 176 -20.45 -7.49 20.85
N THR A 177 -21.70 -7.94 20.58
CA THR A 177 -21.95 -9.27 20.01
C THR A 177 -21.62 -9.35 18.52
N THR A 178 -21.47 -8.22 17.84
CA THR A 178 -21.21 -8.17 16.39
C THR A 178 -19.77 -8.52 16.01
N GLY A 179 -18.86 -8.66 16.98
CA GLY A 179 -17.44 -8.96 16.74
C GLY A 179 -16.73 -7.90 15.87
N ARG A 180 -17.27 -6.70 15.75
CA ARG A 180 -16.74 -5.64 14.91
C ARG A 180 -15.44 -5.09 15.48
N MET A 181 -14.39 -5.13 14.72
CA MET A 181 -13.10 -4.51 15.07
C MET A 181 -13.19 -2.97 15.14
N TRP A 182 -14.27 -2.36 14.58
CA TRP A 182 -14.48 -0.91 14.52
C TRP A 182 -15.95 -0.58 14.73
N ASN A 183 -16.26 0.11 15.82
CA ASN A 183 -17.60 0.67 16.09
C ASN A 183 -17.77 2.00 15.34
N TRP A 184 -18.20 1.95 14.09
CA TRP A 184 -18.39 3.15 13.27
C TRP A 184 -19.74 3.79 13.57
N GLN A 185 -19.71 5.10 13.81
CA GLN A 185 -20.91 5.94 13.90
C GLN A 185 -21.61 6.05 12.55
N ASP A 186 -22.90 6.35 12.58
CA ASP A 186 -23.73 6.51 11.37
C ASP A 186 -23.14 7.55 10.40
N ALA A 187 -22.67 8.69 10.91
CA ALA A 187 -21.99 9.70 10.09
C ALA A 187 -20.72 9.16 9.40
N LYS A 188 -19.95 8.32 10.11
CA LYS A 188 -18.77 7.67 9.51
C LYS A 188 -19.16 6.67 8.44
N ILE A 189 -20.21 5.88 8.65
CA ILE A 189 -20.72 4.94 7.64
C ILE A 189 -21.23 5.70 6.42
N ALA A 190 -22.02 6.75 6.62
CA ALA A 190 -22.58 7.55 5.54
C ALA A 190 -21.50 8.24 4.70
N ILE A 191 -20.52 8.89 5.33
CA ILE A 191 -19.47 9.60 4.58
C ILE A 191 -18.49 8.64 3.88
N GLU A 192 -18.21 7.46 4.46
CA GLU A 192 -17.43 6.41 3.78
C GLU A 192 -18.21 5.82 2.58
N TYR A 193 -19.52 5.71 2.67
CA TYR A 193 -20.34 5.32 1.52
C TYR A 193 -20.27 6.38 0.42
N LEU A 194 -20.45 7.66 0.74
CA LEU A 194 -20.29 8.76 -0.22
C LEU A 194 -18.90 8.78 -0.84
N PHE A 195 -17.88 8.41 -0.08
CA PHE A 195 -16.52 8.23 -0.59
C PHE A 195 -16.39 7.01 -1.51
N CYS A 196 -17.06 5.88 -1.19
CA CYS A 196 -17.10 4.71 -2.06
C CYS A 196 -17.73 5.02 -3.41
N THR A 197 -18.81 5.81 -3.42
CA THR A 197 -19.54 6.20 -4.65
C THR A 197 -18.86 7.32 -5.43
N GLY A 198 -17.79 7.93 -4.87
CA GLY A 198 -17.09 9.03 -5.50
C GLY A 198 -17.80 10.38 -5.43
N GLN A 199 -18.90 10.52 -4.65
CA GLN A 199 -19.57 11.80 -4.44
C GLN A 199 -18.72 12.75 -3.58
N VAL A 200 -18.01 12.19 -2.61
CA VAL A 200 -16.97 12.92 -1.86
C VAL A 200 -15.62 12.23 -2.04
N THR A 201 -14.57 12.99 -1.87
CA THR A 201 -13.19 12.48 -1.86
C THR A 201 -12.40 13.10 -0.73
N ILE A 202 -11.13 12.70 -0.59
CA ILE A 202 -10.26 13.19 0.48
C ILE A 202 -9.61 14.50 0.05
N ALA A 203 -10.05 15.59 0.65
CA ALA A 203 -9.47 16.91 0.46
C ALA A 203 -8.10 17.06 1.13
N GLY A 204 -7.89 16.35 2.25
CA GLY A 204 -6.66 16.40 3.02
C GLY A 204 -6.71 15.52 4.27
N ARG A 205 -5.70 15.69 5.13
CA ARG A 205 -5.63 14.99 6.41
C ARG A 205 -5.26 15.94 7.55
N ARG A 206 -5.93 15.80 8.69
CA ARG A 206 -5.64 16.51 9.94
C ARG A 206 -5.24 15.48 10.99
N HIS A 207 -4.01 15.51 11.48
CA HIS A 207 -3.48 14.49 12.41
C HIS A 207 -3.71 13.05 11.91
N PHE A 208 -3.64 12.87 10.59
CA PHE A 208 -3.94 11.64 9.86
C PHE A 208 -5.43 11.27 9.76
N GLU A 209 -6.34 12.01 10.36
CA GLU A 209 -7.77 11.89 10.12
C GLU A 209 -8.11 12.41 8.72
N ARG A 210 -9.00 11.73 8.00
CA ARG A 210 -9.48 12.13 6.68
C ARG A 210 -10.38 13.35 6.77
N ILE A 211 -10.16 14.30 5.87
CA ILE A 211 -11.01 15.44 5.61
C ILE A 211 -11.68 15.22 4.26
N TYR A 212 -13.00 15.19 4.24
CA TYR A 212 -13.81 14.92 3.07
C TYR A 212 -14.40 16.20 2.51
N ASP A 213 -14.42 16.33 1.18
CA ASP A 213 -15.17 17.37 0.48
C ASP A 213 -15.75 16.81 -0.81
N LEU A 214 -16.61 17.58 -1.48
CA LEU A 214 -17.19 17.21 -2.77
C LEU A 214 -16.08 16.92 -3.79
N THR A 215 -16.23 15.84 -4.51
CA THR A 215 -15.21 15.40 -5.48
C THR A 215 -14.92 16.47 -6.52
N GLU A 216 -15.94 17.21 -6.98
CA GLU A 216 -15.80 18.31 -7.93
C GLU A 216 -15.06 19.55 -7.37
N ARG A 217 -14.98 19.70 -6.06
CA ARG A 217 -14.18 20.78 -5.44
C ARG A 217 -12.72 20.40 -5.25
N VAL A 218 -12.45 19.11 -5.20
CA VAL A 218 -11.15 18.57 -4.78
C VAL A 218 -10.33 18.10 -5.97
N LEU A 219 -10.94 17.42 -6.94
CA LEU A 219 -10.23 16.88 -8.09
C LEU A 219 -10.27 17.83 -9.27
N PRO A 220 -9.20 17.88 -10.09
CA PRO A 220 -9.14 18.71 -11.29
C PRO A 220 -10.26 18.39 -12.28
N ALA A 221 -10.78 19.43 -12.96
CA ALA A 221 -11.90 19.31 -13.87
C ALA A 221 -11.60 18.41 -15.10
N ASP A 222 -10.36 18.41 -15.57
CA ASP A 222 -9.90 17.55 -16.67
C ASP A 222 -9.90 16.06 -16.27
N VAL A 223 -9.56 15.73 -15.03
CA VAL A 223 -9.66 14.37 -14.48
C VAL A 223 -11.12 13.93 -14.39
N LEU A 224 -12.00 14.82 -13.92
CA LEU A 224 -13.43 14.54 -13.80
C LEU A 224 -14.12 14.46 -15.17
N GLY A 225 -13.70 15.28 -16.13
CA GLY A 225 -14.18 15.29 -17.50
C GLY A 225 -13.57 14.21 -18.39
N ALA A 226 -12.58 13.47 -17.92
CA ALA A 226 -11.95 12.41 -18.70
C ALA A 226 -12.98 11.32 -19.08
N PRO A 227 -12.89 10.76 -20.31
CA PRO A 227 -13.78 9.67 -20.74
C PRO A 227 -13.76 8.51 -19.73
N GLU A 228 -14.94 8.02 -19.39
CA GLU A 228 -15.09 6.86 -18.52
C GLU A 228 -14.93 5.59 -19.37
N PRO A 229 -13.88 4.76 -19.13
CA PRO A 229 -13.75 3.49 -19.82
C PRO A 229 -14.84 2.52 -19.37
N THR A 230 -15.15 1.56 -20.22
CA THR A 230 -15.99 0.43 -19.81
C THR A 230 -15.35 -0.33 -18.65
N ALA A 231 -16.14 -1.03 -17.87
CA ALA A 231 -15.62 -1.84 -16.77
C ALA A 231 -14.56 -2.87 -17.25
N ALA A 232 -14.73 -3.45 -18.43
CA ALA A 232 -13.77 -4.38 -19.03
C ALA A 232 -12.45 -3.69 -19.37
N GLU A 233 -12.47 -2.52 -20.01
CA GLU A 233 -11.27 -1.73 -20.32
C GLU A 233 -10.56 -1.27 -19.04
N ALA A 234 -11.31 -0.79 -18.05
CA ALA A 234 -10.75 -0.37 -16.78
C ALA A 234 -10.05 -1.55 -16.05
N ARG A 235 -10.69 -2.72 -15.97
CA ARG A 235 -10.12 -3.92 -15.37
C ARG A 235 -8.84 -4.35 -16.09
N ARG A 236 -8.83 -4.31 -17.41
CA ARG A 236 -7.66 -4.64 -18.24
C ARG A 236 -6.50 -3.69 -17.94
N GLU A 237 -6.75 -2.38 -17.92
CA GLU A 237 -5.69 -1.40 -17.61
C GLU A 237 -5.17 -1.52 -16.16
N LEU A 238 -6.03 -1.78 -15.20
CA LEU A 238 -5.61 -2.01 -13.81
C LEU A 238 -4.69 -3.24 -13.67
N VAL A 239 -4.95 -4.31 -14.42
CA VAL A 239 -4.06 -5.48 -14.46
C VAL A 239 -2.75 -5.17 -15.17
N ARG A 240 -2.75 -4.35 -16.24
CA ARG A 240 -1.52 -3.84 -16.88
C ARG A 240 -0.65 -3.06 -15.90
N ILE A 241 -1.24 -2.14 -15.14
CA ILE A 241 -0.53 -1.36 -14.12
C ILE A 241 0.09 -2.29 -13.08
N ALA A 242 -0.67 -3.28 -12.60
CA ALA A 242 -0.16 -4.27 -11.66
C ALA A 242 0.97 -5.13 -12.27
N ALA A 243 0.83 -5.54 -13.53
CA ALA A 243 1.82 -6.37 -14.24
C ALA A 243 3.14 -5.61 -14.47
N ARG A 244 3.06 -4.34 -14.87
CA ARG A 244 4.25 -3.45 -14.99
C ARG A 244 4.97 -3.31 -13.65
N GLY A 245 4.22 -3.04 -12.57
CA GLY A 245 4.78 -2.86 -11.23
C GLY A 245 5.33 -4.14 -10.62
N LEU A 246 4.79 -5.33 -10.97
CA LEU A 246 5.27 -6.62 -10.46
C LEU A 246 6.37 -7.24 -11.33
N GLY A 247 6.43 -6.90 -12.63
CA GLY A 247 7.30 -7.48 -13.65
C GLY A 247 6.98 -8.94 -13.97
N ILE A 248 6.78 -9.77 -12.96
CA ILE A 248 6.41 -11.18 -13.06
C ILE A 248 5.51 -11.54 -11.86
N GLY A 249 4.44 -12.28 -12.10
CA GLY A 249 3.52 -12.68 -11.04
C GLY A 249 2.55 -13.78 -11.45
N THR A 250 1.99 -14.47 -10.48
CA THR A 250 0.89 -15.41 -10.67
C THR A 250 -0.44 -14.67 -10.81
N LEU A 251 -1.50 -15.33 -11.30
CA LEU A 251 -2.87 -14.78 -11.31
C LEU A 251 -3.24 -14.13 -9.97
N ARG A 252 -2.93 -14.79 -8.85
CA ARG A 252 -3.25 -14.31 -7.51
C ARG A 252 -2.49 -13.04 -7.14
N GLU A 253 -1.29 -12.83 -7.65
CA GLU A 253 -0.47 -11.64 -7.39
C GLU A 253 -0.86 -10.47 -8.28
N LEU A 254 -1.26 -10.76 -9.52
CA LEU A 254 -1.68 -9.73 -10.47
C LEU A 254 -3.06 -9.14 -10.14
N CYS A 255 -4.01 -9.99 -9.74
CA CYS A 255 -5.40 -9.58 -9.52
C CYS A 255 -6.14 -10.31 -8.39
N GLY A 256 -5.44 -11.04 -7.51
CA GLY A 256 -6.06 -11.75 -6.38
C GLY A 256 -6.59 -10.83 -5.28
N GLY A 257 -7.18 -11.45 -4.25
CA GLY A 257 -7.92 -10.77 -3.19
C GLY A 257 -7.15 -9.68 -2.43
N THR A 258 -7.86 -9.00 -1.57
CA THR A 258 -7.35 -7.86 -0.77
C THR A 258 -6.09 -8.21 0.01
N GLY A 259 -5.05 -7.42 -0.15
CA GLY A 259 -3.75 -7.62 0.49
C GLY A 259 -2.78 -8.49 -0.32
N GLN A 260 -3.10 -8.82 -1.57
CA GLN A 260 -2.25 -9.61 -2.46
C GLN A 260 -1.91 -8.87 -3.76
N ALA A 261 -2.88 -8.26 -4.43
CA ALA A 261 -2.71 -7.51 -5.66
C ALA A 261 -2.78 -6.00 -5.44
N HIS A 262 -2.29 -5.23 -6.41
CA HIS A 262 -2.44 -3.77 -6.44
C HIS A 262 -3.92 -3.38 -6.60
N PHE A 263 -4.63 -4.04 -7.50
CA PHE A 263 -6.04 -3.79 -7.79
C PHE A 263 -6.79 -5.12 -7.82
N PRO A 264 -7.33 -5.56 -6.67
CA PRO A 264 -8.00 -6.85 -6.56
C PRO A 264 -9.19 -7.00 -7.52
N LEU A 265 -9.34 -8.15 -8.14
CA LEU A 265 -10.47 -8.54 -8.99
C LEU A 265 -11.00 -9.91 -8.57
N PRO A 266 -12.27 -10.24 -8.86
CA PRO A 266 -12.79 -11.60 -8.75
C PRO A 266 -11.94 -12.57 -9.58
N ALA A 267 -11.70 -13.77 -9.07
CA ALA A 267 -10.79 -14.72 -9.70
C ALA A 267 -11.22 -15.15 -11.13
N ALA A 268 -12.53 -15.19 -11.41
CA ALA A 268 -13.05 -15.46 -12.75
C ALA A 268 -12.70 -14.32 -13.71
N THR A 269 -13.05 -13.07 -13.33
CA THR A 269 -12.72 -11.87 -14.09
C THR A 269 -11.21 -11.70 -14.29
N GLY A 270 -10.40 -11.98 -13.25
CA GLY A 270 -8.94 -11.93 -13.36
C GLY A 270 -8.41 -12.93 -14.40
N ARG A 271 -8.97 -14.14 -14.49
CA ARG A 271 -8.57 -15.12 -15.53
C ARG A 271 -8.92 -14.65 -16.94
N GLU A 272 -10.08 -14.07 -17.12
CA GLU A 272 -10.51 -13.50 -18.42
C GLU A 272 -9.56 -12.41 -18.87
N VAL A 273 -9.30 -11.42 -18.01
CA VAL A 273 -8.42 -10.29 -18.31
C VAL A 273 -6.99 -10.75 -18.59
N ILE A 274 -6.46 -11.72 -17.81
CA ILE A 274 -5.12 -12.27 -18.07
C ILE A 274 -5.10 -13.01 -19.42
N GLY A 275 -6.15 -13.77 -19.76
CA GLY A 275 -6.27 -14.41 -21.07
C GLY A 275 -6.19 -13.38 -22.21
N GLU A 276 -6.97 -12.30 -22.13
CA GLU A 276 -6.95 -11.21 -23.11
C GLU A 276 -5.55 -10.58 -23.26
N LEU A 277 -4.84 -10.35 -22.14
CA LEU A 277 -3.50 -9.77 -22.17
C LEU A 277 -2.44 -10.75 -22.71
N VAL A 278 -2.62 -12.06 -22.52
CA VAL A 278 -1.78 -13.09 -23.13
C VAL A 278 -2.02 -13.14 -24.64
N ASP A 279 -3.28 -13.13 -25.07
CA ASP A 279 -3.64 -13.14 -26.50
C ASP A 279 -3.13 -11.87 -27.22
N ALA A 280 -3.08 -10.75 -26.51
CA ALA A 280 -2.49 -9.51 -27.00
C ALA A 280 -0.95 -9.47 -26.98
N GLY A 281 -0.29 -10.51 -26.42
CA GLY A 281 1.16 -10.56 -26.28
C GLY A 281 1.74 -9.65 -25.18
N GLU A 282 0.89 -9.04 -24.37
CA GLU A 282 1.33 -8.14 -23.29
C GLU A 282 1.78 -8.90 -22.03
N LEU A 283 1.20 -10.08 -21.80
CA LEU A 283 1.62 -11.02 -20.76
C LEU A 283 2.17 -12.29 -21.40
N VAL A 284 3.36 -12.69 -21.01
CA VAL A 284 4.01 -13.92 -21.48
C VAL A 284 3.86 -14.98 -20.39
N PRO A 285 3.14 -16.11 -20.64
CA PRO A 285 3.09 -17.22 -19.70
C PRO A 285 4.49 -17.81 -19.49
N VAL A 286 4.92 -17.96 -18.24
CA VAL A 286 6.23 -18.52 -17.88
C VAL A 286 6.08 -19.49 -16.70
N ARG A 287 7.02 -20.44 -16.57
CA ARG A 287 7.16 -21.27 -15.38
C ARG A 287 8.28 -20.71 -14.52
N VAL A 288 8.01 -20.51 -13.24
CA VAL A 288 9.05 -20.14 -12.28
C VAL A 288 9.44 -21.37 -11.48
N GLU A 289 10.73 -21.62 -11.39
CA GLU A 289 11.29 -22.73 -10.63
C GLU A 289 10.72 -22.79 -9.21
N GLY A 290 10.30 -23.98 -8.76
CA GLY A 290 9.69 -24.17 -7.44
C GLY A 290 8.26 -23.63 -7.28
N VAL A 291 7.65 -23.04 -8.31
CA VAL A 291 6.30 -22.49 -8.29
C VAL A 291 5.35 -23.37 -9.09
N LYS A 292 4.34 -23.95 -8.40
CA LYS A 292 3.35 -24.82 -9.07
C LYS A 292 2.37 -24.05 -9.97
N GLN A 293 2.08 -22.79 -9.61
CA GLN A 293 1.11 -21.96 -10.31
C GLN A 293 1.75 -21.36 -11.57
N GLN A 294 0.94 -21.23 -12.64
CA GLN A 294 1.33 -20.48 -13.82
C GLN A 294 1.66 -19.04 -13.42
N ALA A 295 2.82 -18.56 -13.83
CA ALA A 295 3.22 -17.16 -13.72
C ALA A 295 3.16 -16.48 -15.10
N TYR A 296 3.08 -15.16 -15.07
CA TYR A 296 3.01 -14.31 -16.24
C TYR A 296 4.04 -13.21 -16.09
N ARG A 297 4.89 -13.03 -17.10
CA ARG A 297 5.86 -11.95 -17.18
C ARG A 297 5.27 -10.82 -18.02
N TRP A 298 5.39 -9.59 -17.55
CA TRP A 298 5.12 -8.41 -18.39
C TRP A 298 6.11 -8.42 -19.56
N HIS A 299 5.64 -8.20 -20.78
CA HIS A 299 6.47 -8.39 -22.00
C HIS A 299 7.73 -7.51 -22.02
N GLU A 300 7.66 -6.30 -21.44
CA GLU A 300 8.79 -5.36 -21.33
C GLU A 300 9.63 -5.55 -20.05
N ALA A 301 9.26 -6.48 -19.17
CA ALA A 301 9.99 -6.69 -17.93
C ALA A 301 11.35 -7.35 -18.21
N GLU A 302 12.41 -6.74 -17.71
CA GLU A 302 13.78 -7.12 -17.96
C GLU A 302 14.44 -7.75 -16.73
N ASP A 303 15.29 -8.76 -16.98
CA ASP A 303 16.24 -9.27 -16.00
C ASP A 303 17.47 -8.35 -15.98
N ARG A 304 17.53 -7.43 -15.04
CA ARG A 304 18.66 -6.52 -14.85
C ARG A 304 19.45 -6.87 -13.59
N PRO A 305 20.77 -6.67 -13.58
CA PRO A 305 21.54 -6.70 -12.32
C PRO A 305 20.97 -5.71 -11.31
N VAL A 306 20.91 -6.13 -10.05
CA VAL A 306 20.38 -5.32 -8.96
C VAL A 306 21.48 -5.09 -7.92
N ASP A 307 21.83 -3.83 -7.67
CA ASP A 307 22.77 -3.40 -6.61
C ASP A 307 22.02 -2.49 -5.62
N ALA A 308 20.94 -3.01 -5.05
CA ALA A 308 20.11 -2.26 -4.12
C ALA A 308 20.72 -2.23 -2.71
N CYS A 309 20.47 -1.14 -1.98
CA CYS A 309 20.74 -1.02 -0.55
C CYS A 309 19.57 -0.22 0.05
N ALA A 310 18.59 -0.90 0.65
CA ALA A 310 17.36 -0.24 1.10
C ALA A 310 16.69 -0.95 2.28
N LEU A 311 16.14 -0.18 3.21
CA LEU A 311 15.22 -0.64 4.25
C LEU A 311 13.79 -0.58 3.73
N LEU A 312 13.14 -1.74 3.62
CA LEU A 312 11.81 -1.86 3.03
C LEU A 312 10.72 -1.82 4.09
N SER A 313 9.70 -1.00 3.85
CA SER A 313 8.52 -0.94 4.72
C SER A 313 7.73 -2.26 4.65
N PRO A 314 7.08 -2.68 5.75
CA PRO A 314 6.06 -3.72 5.70
C PRO A 314 4.93 -3.45 4.70
N PHE A 315 4.74 -2.20 4.33
CA PHE A 315 3.69 -1.70 3.42
C PHE A 315 4.22 -1.40 2.01
N ASP A 316 5.50 -1.74 1.74
CA ASP A 316 6.07 -1.60 0.41
C ASP A 316 5.43 -2.61 -0.57
N PRO A 317 5.13 -2.22 -1.83
CA PRO A 317 4.59 -3.13 -2.86
C PRO A 317 5.41 -4.40 -3.08
N LEU A 318 6.71 -4.34 -2.89
CA LEU A 318 7.59 -5.51 -2.96
C LEU A 318 7.36 -6.49 -1.80
N ILE A 319 6.92 -5.99 -0.64
CA ILE A 319 6.85 -6.75 0.62
C ILE A 319 5.43 -7.12 1.04
N TRP A 320 4.41 -6.31 0.76
CA TRP A 320 3.06 -6.51 1.33
C TRP A 320 2.42 -7.86 1.01
N ASN A 321 2.72 -8.46 -0.16
CA ASN A 321 2.34 -9.83 -0.47
C ASN A 321 3.34 -10.81 0.15
N ARG A 322 3.04 -11.30 1.37
CA ARG A 322 3.95 -12.12 2.19
C ARG A 322 4.33 -13.45 1.55
N ASP A 323 3.38 -14.07 0.85
CA ASP A 323 3.61 -15.36 0.18
C ASP A 323 4.56 -15.17 -1.02
N ARG A 324 4.40 -14.05 -1.76
CA ARG A 324 5.32 -13.67 -2.83
C ARG A 324 6.72 -13.34 -2.28
N THR A 325 6.80 -12.57 -1.19
CA THR A 325 8.08 -12.26 -0.52
C THR A 325 8.80 -13.54 -0.11
N GLN A 326 8.10 -14.49 0.52
CA GLN A 326 8.69 -15.76 0.90
C GLN A 326 9.17 -16.55 -0.31
N ARG A 327 8.38 -16.61 -1.37
CA ARG A 327 8.71 -17.38 -2.58
C ARG A 327 9.90 -16.82 -3.34
N LEU A 328 9.97 -15.49 -3.55
CA LEU A 328 11.04 -14.86 -4.35
C LEU A 328 12.35 -14.72 -3.58
N PHE A 329 12.29 -14.51 -2.27
CA PHE A 329 13.46 -14.16 -1.44
C PHE A 329 13.83 -15.22 -0.41
N ASP A 330 13.06 -16.31 -0.30
CA ASP A 330 13.16 -17.28 0.80
C ASP A 330 13.09 -16.60 2.18
N PHE A 331 12.23 -15.59 2.29
CA PHE A 331 12.15 -14.71 3.43
C PHE A 331 10.75 -14.76 4.05
N PHE A 332 10.56 -15.62 5.05
CA PHE A 332 9.30 -15.67 5.78
C PHE A 332 9.10 -14.38 6.58
N TYR A 333 8.06 -13.61 6.26
CA TYR A 333 7.83 -12.33 6.88
C TYR A 333 6.37 -12.16 7.35
N ARG A 334 6.22 -11.69 8.59
CA ARG A 334 4.93 -11.27 9.17
C ARG A 334 5.15 -10.02 10.01
N ILE A 335 4.24 -9.07 9.89
CA ILE A 335 4.28 -7.85 10.70
C ILE A 335 3.80 -8.16 12.13
N SER A 336 4.53 -7.68 13.15
CA SER A 336 4.29 -8.02 14.56
C SER A 336 3.59 -6.91 15.35
N ILE A 337 3.06 -5.87 14.70
CA ILE A 337 2.42 -4.73 15.39
C ILE A 337 1.18 -5.13 16.21
N TYR A 338 0.51 -6.23 15.84
CA TYR A 338 -0.64 -6.79 16.56
C TYR A 338 -0.26 -7.95 17.49
N THR A 339 1.01 -8.36 17.47
CA THR A 339 1.51 -9.47 18.29
C THR A 339 1.87 -8.96 19.69
N PRO A 340 1.42 -9.61 20.77
CA PRO A 340 1.83 -9.27 22.14
C PRO A 340 3.36 -9.28 22.30
N ALA A 341 3.90 -8.35 23.07
CA ALA A 341 5.36 -8.15 23.18
C ALA A 341 6.16 -9.43 23.49
N PRO A 342 5.74 -10.33 24.42
CA PRO A 342 6.47 -11.55 24.69
C PRO A 342 6.54 -12.57 23.53
N GLN A 343 5.65 -12.45 22.56
CA GLN A 343 5.56 -13.37 21.40
C GLN A 343 6.28 -12.83 20.16
N ARG A 344 6.85 -11.62 20.21
CA ARG A 344 7.55 -11.02 19.08
C ARG A 344 8.95 -11.61 18.93
N VAL A 345 9.19 -12.29 17.81
CA VAL A 345 10.49 -12.94 17.55
C VAL A 345 11.55 -11.95 17.09
N HIS A 346 11.19 -11.03 16.18
CA HIS A 346 12.13 -10.12 15.53
C HIS A 346 11.96 -8.65 15.93
N GLY A 347 10.95 -8.31 16.73
CA GLY A 347 10.66 -6.95 17.15
C GLY A 347 9.24 -6.49 16.83
N TYR A 348 8.99 -5.21 16.90
CA TYR A 348 7.66 -4.61 16.74
C TYR A 348 7.39 -4.11 15.31
N TYR A 349 8.28 -3.24 14.80
CA TYR A 349 8.18 -2.66 13.46
C TYR A 349 9.42 -3.00 12.65
N VAL A 350 9.43 -4.21 12.18
CA VAL A 350 10.59 -4.83 11.53
C VAL A 350 10.61 -4.51 10.04
N LEU A 351 11.70 -3.94 9.56
CA LEU A 351 11.94 -3.68 8.15
C LEU A 351 12.90 -4.74 7.59
N PRO A 352 12.55 -5.44 6.50
CA PRO A 352 13.51 -6.19 5.71
C PRO A 352 14.60 -5.28 5.15
N PHE A 353 15.87 -5.69 5.23
CA PHE A 353 16.99 -4.99 4.61
C PHE A 353 17.37 -5.68 3.31
N LEU A 354 17.17 -4.98 2.20
CA LEU A 354 17.55 -5.40 0.86
C LEU A 354 19.00 -4.97 0.59
N LEU A 355 19.84 -5.94 0.21
CA LEU A 355 21.21 -5.70 -0.24
C LEU A 355 21.50 -6.52 -1.50
N GLY A 356 21.88 -5.85 -2.58
CA GLY A 356 21.85 -6.47 -3.90
C GLY A 356 20.43 -6.93 -4.23
N ASP A 357 20.29 -8.19 -4.61
CA ASP A 357 19.00 -8.81 -4.91
C ASP A 357 18.45 -9.70 -3.76
N ARG A 358 18.99 -9.59 -2.52
CA ARG A 358 18.62 -10.45 -1.38
C ARG A 358 18.11 -9.65 -0.18
N LEU A 359 17.13 -10.20 0.53
CA LEU A 359 16.74 -9.72 1.85
C LEU A 359 17.68 -10.36 2.88
N VAL A 360 18.61 -9.56 3.42
CA VAL A 360 19.76 -10.09 4.22
C VAL A 360 19.56 -9.94 5.73
N ALA A 361 18.63 -9.09 6.18
CA ALA A 361 18.39 -8.90 7.60
C ALA A 361 16.98 -8.40 7.90
N ARG A 362 16.59 -8.53 9.18
CA ARG A 362 15.39 -8.00 9.82
C ARG A 362 15.80 -6.94 10.81
N VAL A 363 15.38 -5.72 10.60
CA VAL A 363 15.79 -4.56 11.39
C VAL A 363 14.57 -3.97 12.07
N ASP A 364 14.42 -4.16 13.38
CA ASP A 364 13.38 -3.48 14.14
C ASP A 364 13.79 -2.03 14.39
N LEU A 365 12.94 -1.08 14.05
CA LEU A 365 13.25 0.35 14.08
C LEU A 365 12.12 1.15 14.75
N LYS A 366 12.53 2.18 15.50
CA LYS A 366 11.62 3.11 16.16
C LYS A 366 12.21 4.53 16.15
N SER A 367 11.39 5.53 15.80
CA SER A 367 11.72 6.94 16.04
C SER A 367 11.35 7.34 17.47
N ASP A 368 12.34 7.61 18.29
CA ASP A 368 12.15 8.31 19.57
C ASP A 368 12.28 9.81 19.32
N ARG A 369 11.15 10.43 18.93
CA ARG A 369 11.13 11.85 18.54
C ARG A 369 11.50 12.81 19.67
N PRO A 370 11.02 12.61 20.92
CA PRO A 370 11.46 13.44 22.05
C PRO A 370 12.96 13.42 22.29
N ALA A 371 13.60 12.25 22.10
CA ALA A 371 15.04 12.09 22.26
C ALA A 371 15.82 12.36 20.95
N SER A 372 15.14 12.75 19.86
CA SER A 372 15.75 12.92 18.52
C SER A 372 16.62 11.71 18.11
N THR A 373 16.14 10.48 18.36
CA THR A 373 16.94 9.27 18.23
C THR A 373 16.26 8.19 17.40
N LEU A 374 16.94 7.66 16.40
CA LEU A 374 16.58 6.42 15.72
C LEU A 374 17.04 5.22 16.55
N VAL A 375 16.13 4.45 17.09
CA VAL A 375 16.44 3.28 17.93
C VAL A 375 16.37 2.01 17.09
N VAL A 376 17.38 1.14 17.27
CA VAL A 376 17.47 -0.21 16.69
C VAL A 376 17.36 -1.23 17.81
N PRO A 377 16.15 -1.65 18.21
CA PRO A 377 15.94 -2.59 19.31
C PRO A 377 16.44 -4.00 18.99
N THR A 378 16.19 -4.46 17.76
CA THR A 378 16.53 -5.82 17.33
C THR A 378 17.12 -5.79 15.92
N LEU A 379 18.15 -6.61 15.71
CA LEU A 379 18.76 -6.87 14.40
C LEU A 379 19.02 -8.37 14.28
N THR A 380 18.37 -9.02 13.29
CA THR A 380 18.53 -10.44 12.99
C THR A 380 19.05 -10.57 11.57
N ALA A 381 20.22 -11.18 11.40
CA ALA A 381 20.75 -11.54 10.09
C ALA A 381 20.09 -12.81 9.57
N GLU A 382 19.85 -12.89 8.26
CA GLU A 382 19.44 -14.14 7.61
C GLU A 382 20.65 -15.10 7.50
N PRO A 383 20.44 -16.43 7.47
CA PRO A 383 21.51 -17.39 7.33
C PRO A 383 22.26 -17.25 5.99
N GLY A 384 23.58 -17.48 5.99
CA GLY A 384 24.38 -17.54 4.77
C GLY A 384 24.47 -16.25 3.95
N VAL A 385 24.19 -15.08 4.57
CA VAL A 385 24.29 -13.78 3.90
C VAL A 385 25.71 -13.21 4.01
N PRO A 386 26.14 -12.37 3.02
CA PRO A 386 27.40 -11.64 3.11
C PRO A 386 27.39 -10.64 4.27
N ASP A 387 28.55 -10.06 4.60
CA ASP A 387 28.66 -8.98 5.57
C ASP A 387 27.89 -7.74 5.02
N PHE A 388 26.90 -7.31 5.77
CA PHE A 388 25.99 -6.23 5.40
C PHE A 388 26.04 -5.06 6.39
N VAL A 389 26.79 -5.21 7.51
CA VAL A 389 26.64 -4.31 8.66
C VAL A 389 27.12 -2.88 8.35
N GLU A 390 28.17 -2.73 7.54
CA GLU A 390 28.64 -1.40 7.10
C GLU A 390 27.61 -0.71 6.18
N LYS A 391 27.05 -1.45 5.23
CA LYS A 391 25.99 -0.93 4.34
C LYS A 391 24.75 -0.53 5.14
N LEU A 392 24.34 -1.36 6.10
CA LEU A 392 23.22 -1.05 6.99
C LEU A 392 23.52 0.19 7.86
N ALA A 393 24.74 0.35 8.38
CA ALA A 393 25.13 1.54 9.14
C ALA A 393 25.00 2.82 8.29
N GLY A 394 25.43 2.77 7.04
CA GLY A 394 25.26 3.85 6.07
C GLY A 394 23.80 4.20 5.83
N GLU A 395 22.97 3.19 5.57
CA GLU A 395 21.53 3.34 5.35
C GLU A 395 20.80 3.91 6.57
N LEU A 396 21.15 3.46 7.79
CA LEU A 396 20.56 3.98 9.02
C LEU A 396 20.92 5.45 9.26
N ARG A 397 22.14 5.90 8.90
CA ARG A 397 22.52 7.32 9.00
C ARG A 397 21.70 8.17 8.03
N GLN A 398 21.51 7.71 6.80
CA GLN A 398 20.66 8.40 5.81
C GLN A 398 19.20 8.44 6.26
N LEU A 399 18.68 7.32 6.76
CA LEU A 399 17.31 7.24 7.29
C LEU A 399 17.10 8.17 8.50
N ALA A 400 18.05 8.19 9.45
CA ALA A 400 17.96 9.08 10.61
C ALA A 400 17.95 10.55 10.18
N ALA A 401 18.85 10.95 9.28
CA ALA A 401 18.89 12.30 8.73
C ALA A 401 17.59 12.67 8.01
N TRP A 402 17.03 11.78 7.20
CA TRP A 402 15.75 11.99 6.51
C TRP A 402 14.56 12.10 7.47
N LEU A 403 14.61 11.42 8.62
CA LEU A 403 13.60 11.48 9.67
C LEU A 403 13.79 12.66 10.64
N ASP A 404 14.79 13.53 10.40
CA ASP A 404 15.16 14.65 11.27
C ASP A 404 15.57 14.17 12.70
N LEU A 405 16.26 13.02 12.78
CA LEU A 405 16.77 12.44 14.03
C LEU A 405 18.28 12.63 14.12
N GLY A 406 18.74 13.26 15.21
CA GLY A 406 20.14 13.61 15.40
C GLY A 406 21.04 12.46 15.85
N ASN A 407 20.45 11.38 16.37
CA ASN A 407 21.20 10.25 16.97
C ASN A 407 20.70 8.90 16.47
N ILE A 408 21.57 7.88 16.58
CA ILE A 408 21.20 6.48 16.38
C ILE A 408 21.62 5.67 17.61
N GLN A 409 20.67 4.96 18.20
CA GLN A 409 20.92 4.08 19.36
C GLN A 409 20.68 2.62 18.97
N VAL A 410 21.70 1.79 19.07
CA VAL A 410 21.62 0.35 18.81
C VAL A 410 21.58 -0.41 20.13
N THR A 411 20.41 -0.97 20.48
CA THR A 411 20.26 -1.81 21.70
C THR A 411 20.26 -3.31 21.39
N ALA A 412 20.23 -3.67 20.09
CA ALA A 412 20.28 -5.05 19.63
C ALA A 412 21.48 -5.83 20.22
N SER A 413 21.21 -7.02 20.78
CA SER A 413 22.21 -7.87 21.47
C SER A 413 22.84 -8.93 20.57
N SER A 414 22.36 -9.15 19.38
CA SER A 414 22.89 -10.12 18.39
C SER A 414 24.34 -9.78 17.99
N GLY A 415 25.06 -10.72 17.38
CA GLY A 415 26.41 -10.49 16.84
C GLY A 415 26.44 -9.30 15.86
N ALA A 416 25.53 -9.27 14.91
CA ALA A 416 25.36 -8.17 13.97
C ALA A 416 24.99 -6.85 14.67
N GLY A 417 24.12 -6.90 15.71
CA GLY A 417 23.77 -5.73 16.52
C GLY A 417 24.96 -5.14 17.27
N LYS A 418 25.83 -6.00 17.85
CA LYS A 418 27.07 -5.55 18.50
C LYS A 418 28.05 -4.93 17.50
N ALA A 419 28.18 -5.52 16.29
CA ALA A 419 29.02 -4.96 15.23
C ALA A 419 28.49 -3.60 14.75
N LEU A 420 27.18 -3.50 14.51
CA LEU A 420 26.53 -2.24 14.14
C LEU A 420 26.72 -1.14 15.19
N ARG A 421 26.58 -1.47 16.48
CA ARG A 421 26.81 -0.51 17.58
C ARG A 421 28.23 0.07 17.56
N ARG A 422 29.25 -0.75 17.27
CA ARG A 422 30.65 -0.28 17.18
C ARG A 422 30.83 0.68 15.98
N LEU A 423 30.16 0.44 14.85
CA LEU A 423 30.25 1.30 13.67
C LEU A 423 29.52 2.63 13.87
N ILE A 424 28.38 2.61 14.52
CA ILE A 424 27.59 3.82 14.82
C ILE A 424 28.31 4.67 15.89
N GLY A 425 28.92 4.08 16.89
CA GLY A 425 29.63 4.80 17.97
C GLY A 425 31.00 5.34 17.57
N ARG A 426 31.51 5.08 16.36
CA ARG A 426 32.80 5.60 15.85
C ARG A 426 32.64 6.81 14.93
N GLY A 427 31.45 7.22 14.62
CA GLY A 427 31.13 8.38 13.78
C GLY A 427 30.34 9.41 14.55
#